data_0077682952408267539df895a24933a7
#
_entry.id   0077682952408267539df895a24933a7
#
_cell.length_a   1.000
_cell.length_b   1.000
_cell.length_c   1.000
_cell.angle_alpha   90.00
_cell.angle_beta   90.00
_cell.angle_gamma   90.00
#
_symmetry.space_group_name_H-M   'P 1'
#
loop_
_entity.id
_entity.type
_entity.pdbx_description
1 polymer ?
#
loop_
_entity_poly.entity_id
_entity_poly.type
_entity_poly.pdbx_seq_one_letter_code
_entity_poly.pdbx_strand_id
1 'polypeptide(L)' 'MMKRIEIITYSRSTGDIRHSRQTYTTTGAAEKELKKAGFTQNTSLPDIWYSEKYYAKVKEIVP' A
#
# COMPACT_ATOMS: atom_id res chain seq x y z
N MET A 1 -22.26 0.38 2.56
CA MET A 1 -21.36 0.10 1.42
C MET A 1 -20.00 -0.29 1.94
N MET A 2 -19.44 -1.30 1.33
CA MET A 2 -18.11 -1.77 1.78
C MET A 2 -17.03 -0.88 1.20
N LYS A 3 -16.16 -0.39 2.06
CA LYS A 3 -14.96 0.29 1.61
C LYS A 3 -14.01 -0.70 0.97
N ARG A 4 -13.41 -0.31 -0.11
CA ARG A 4 -12.35 -1.08 -0.73
C ARG A 4 -11.04 -0.33 -0.58
N ILE A 5 -10.01 -1.07 -0.25
CA ILE A 5 -8.69 -0.51 -0.04
C ILE A 5 -7.73 -1.22 -0.98
N GLU A 6 -6.94 -0.45 -1.70
CA GLU A 6 -5.90 -1.01 -2.57
C GLU A 6 -4.52 -0.55 -2.11
N ILE A 7 -3.53 -1.32 -2.50
CA ILE A 7 -2.13 -0.96 -2.29
C ILE A 7 -1.57 -0.53 -3.64
N ILE A 8 -1.02 0.67 -3.69
CA ILE A 8 -0.35 1.18 -4.88
C ILE A 8 1.14 1.17 -4.60
N THR A 9 1.92 0.52 -5.45
CA THR A 9 3.36 0.48 -5.30
C THR A 9 4.04 1.31 -6.38
N TYR A 10 5.13 1.96 -5.99
CA TYR A 10 5.95 2.78 -6.88
C TYR A 10 7.37 2.25 -6.86
N SER A 11 7.91 1.96 -8.03
CA SER A 11 9.31 1.57 -8.11
C SER A 11 10.19 2.79 -7.91
N ARG A 12 11.13 2.71 -6.96
CA ARG A 12 12.05 3.83 -6.67
C ARG A 12 13.04 4.08 -7.80
N SER A 13 13.37 3.05 -8.55
CA SER A 13 14.35 3.18 -9.64
C SER A 13 13.75 3.59 -10.97
N THR A 14 12.54 3.11 -11.29
CA THR A 14 11.92 3.33 -12.60
C THR A 14 10.73 4.29 -12.55
N GLY A 15 10.14 4.47 -11.38
CA GLY A 15 8.92 5.27 -11.24
C GLY A 15 7.65 4.56 -11.66
N ASP A 16 7.74 3.28 -12.01
CA ASP A 16 6.57 2.52 -12.41
C ASP A 16 5.57 2.41 -11.27
N ILE A 17 4.30 2.52 -11.62
CA ILE A 17 3.19 2.46 -10.67
C ILE A 17 2.44 1.16 -10.92
N ARG A 18 2.16 0.42 -9.84
CA ARG A 18 1.37 -0.80 -9.90
C ARG A 18 0.27 -0.75 -8.86
N HIS A 19 -0.92 -1.20 -9.25
CA HIS A 19 -2.04 -1.38 -8.33
C HIS A 19 -2.10 -2.84 -7.91
N SER A 20 -2.47 -3.10 -6.67
CA SER A 20 -2.62 -4.46 -6.18
C SER A 20 -3.75 -5.16 -6.95
N ARG A 21 -3.57 -6.47 -7.19
CA ARG A 21 -4.61 -7.25 -7.87
C ARG A 21 -5.81 -7.48 -6.98
N GLN A 22 -5.58 -7.50 -5.69
CA GLN A 22 -6.62 -7.79 -4.72
C GLN A 22 -6.91 -6.53 -3.93
N THR A 23 -8.16 -6.36 -3.52
CA THR A 23 -8.55 -5.27 -2.65
C THR A 23 -8.79 -5.82 -1.25
N TYR A 24 -8.74 -4.92 -0.27
CA TYR A 24 -8.90 -5.26 1.14
C TYR A 24 -10.11 -4.51 1.69
N THR A 25 -10.75 -5.09 2.68
CA THR A 25 -11.92 -4.47 3.31
C THR A 25 -11.55 -3.53 4.44
N THR A 26 -10.34 -3.66 4.98
CA THR A 26 -9.84 -2.81 6.07
C THR A 26 -8.42 -2.38 5.79
N THR A 27 -8.03 -1.22 6.34
CA THR A 27 -6.65 -0.77 6.25
C THR A 27 -5.71 -1.72 6.97
N GLY A 28 -6.16 -2.32 8.08
CA GLY A 28 -5.36 -3.27 8.83
C GLY A 28 -4.95 -4.48 8.01
N ALA A 29 -5.86 -4.98 7.16
CA ALA A 29 -5.54 -6.11 6.29
C ALA A 29 -4.48 -5.74 5.25
N ALA A 30 -4.59 -4.55 4.66
CA ALA A 30 -3.58 -4.06 3.71
C ALA A 30 -2.22 -3.85 4.38
N GLU A 31 -2.22 -3.26 5.57
CA GLU A 31 -0.99 -3.04 6.33
C GLU A 31 -0.31 -4.35 6.69
N LYS A 32 -1.08 -5.36 7.05
CA LYS A 32 -0.56 -6.68 7.36
C LYS A 32 0.17 -7.28 6.15
N GLU A 33 -0.41 -7.13 4.96
CA GLU A 33 0.23 -7.59 3.73
C GLU A 33 1.53 -6.83 3.45
N LEU A 34 1.55 -5.53 3.67
CA LEU A 34 2.76 -4.73 3.50
C LEU A 34 3.87 -5.15 4.45
N LYS A 35 3.54 -5.39 5.71
CA LYS A 35 4.51 -5.89 6.69
C LYS A 35 5.08 -7.23 6.27
N LYS A 36 4.21 -8.12 5.81
CA LYS A 36 4.61 -9.44 5.34
C LYS A 36 5.53 -9.36 4.14
N ALA A 37 5.34 -8.37 3.28
CA ALA A 37 6.17 -8.15 2.11
C ALA A 37 7.49 -7.41 2.41
N GLY A 38 7.72 -7.03 3.67
CA GLY A 38 8.97 -6.38 4.08
C GLY A 38 8.94 -4.86 4.04
N PHE A 39 7.76 -4.25 3.95
CA PHE A 39 7.63 -2.81 3.97
C PHE A 39 7.60 -2.27 5.40
N THR A 40 8.08 -1.05 5.55
CA THR A 40 8.06 -0.32 6.82
C THR A 40 7.13 0.89 6.70
N GLN A 41 6.29 1.10 7.70
CA GLN A 41 5.39 2.24 7.72
C GLN A 41 6.15 3.54 8.02
N ASN A 42 5.83 4.59 7.25
CA ASN A 42 6.38 5.91 7.51
C ASN A 42 5.68 6.50 8.74
N THR A 43 6.46 6.92 9.72
CA THR A 43 5.90 7.43 10.98
C THR A 43 5.23 8.79 10.84
N SER A 44 5.70 9.61 9.90
CA SER A 44 5.11 10.94 9.65
C SER A 44 3.91 10.90 8.73
N LEU A 45 3.88 9.93 7.81
CA LEU A 45 2.81 9.75 6.83
C LEU A 45 2.34 8.31 6.91
N PRO A 46 1.40 7.99 7.81
CA PRO A 46 0.99 6.59 8.06
C PRO A 46 0.47 5.83 6.86
N ASP A 47 -0.04 6.55 5.85
CA ASP A 47 -0.53 5.92 4.61
C ASP A 47 0.60 5.49 3.69
N ILE A 48 1.81 5.96 3.94
CA ILE A 48 2.95 5.68 3.09
C ILE A 48 3.82 4.63 3.75
N TRP A 49 4.18 3.63 2.97
CA TRP A 49 5.07 2.56 3.37
C TRP A 49 6.27 2.55 2.44
N TYR A 50 7.37 2.03 2.88
CA TYR A 50 8.57 1.98 2.06
C TYR A 50 9.35 0.69 2.26
N SER A 51 10.09 0.33 1.23
CA SER A 51 11.07 -0.73 1.28
C SER A 51 12.31 -0.25 0.54
N GLU A 52 13.30 -1.12 0.43
CA GLU A 52 14.54 -0.78 -0.26
C GLU A 52 14.31 -0.37 -1.72
N LYS A 53 13.37 -1.02 -2.41
CA LYS A 53 13.15 -0.83 -3.84
C LYS A 53 11.84 -0.13 -4.19
N TYR A 54 10.92 -0.04 -3.27
CA TYR A 54 9.57 0.43 -3.54
C TYR A 54 9.04 1.35 -2.47
N TYR A 55 8.16 2.26 -2.88
CA TYR A 55 7.23 2.91 -1.98
C TYR A 55 5.87 2.27 -2.18
N ALA A 56 5.06 2.28 -1.15
CA ALA A 56 3.69 1.79 -1.24
C ALA A 56 2.75 2.78 -0.56
N LYS A 57 1.55 2.89 -1.08
CA LYS A 57 0.51 3.73 -0.50
C LYS A 57 -0.74 2.91 -0.33
N VAL A 58 -1.34 3.00 0.85
CA VAL A 58 -2.65 2.40 1.12
C VAL A 58 -3.70 3.43 0.75
N LYS A 59 -4.51 3.12 -0.25
CA LYS A 59 -5.51 4.04 -0.77
C LYS A 59 -6.90 3.47 -0.61
N GLU A 60 -7.80 4.29 -0.07
CA GLU A 60 -9.21 3.94 0.01
C GLU A 60 -9.87 4.24 -1.33
N ILE A 61 -10.53 3.23 -1.90
CA ILE A 61 -11.31 3.38 -3.12
C ILE A 61 -12.76 3.53 -2.71
N VAL A 62 -13.34 4.67 -3.05
CA VAL A 62 -14.77 4.90 -2.81
C VAL A 62 -15.53 4.33 -4.00
N PRO A 63 -16.45 3.40 -3.79
CA PRO A 63 -17.25 2.84 -4.89
C PRO A 63 -18.18 3.88 -5.52
#